data_34f10077b40d92d3d80d5cc3554ebada
#
_entry.id   34f10077b40d92d3d80d5cc3554ebada
#
_cell.length_a   1.000
_cell.length_b   1.000
_cell.length_c   1.000
_cell.angle_alpha   90.00
_cell.angle_beta   90.00
_cell.angle_gamma   90.00
#
_symmetry.space_group_name_H-M   'P 1'
#
loop_
_entity.id
_entity.type
_entity.pdbx_description
1 polymer ?
#
loop_
_entity_poly.entity_id
_entity_poly.type
_entity_poly.pdbx_seq_one_letter_code
_entity_poly.pdbx_strand_id
1 'polypeptide(L)'
;MPGSLNLIAAKLRRVFALLPYFPRTLALVRDAAPGWTVTWVVLLAVQGLLPVATVTLTRSVVDSLVPVLRRGATWQNVWPTLLPLGLMAAVLLVGGVLRSTAGWVRSSLSELVQDHIRALIHRKSVEVDLAYYDLPEYFDHLHRAQHEASYRPMMLLENLGSMLQHSITLVAMVAVLLRYGVWLPAALVVSTLPAFFVLLHHRLRLYRWRLLATAPERRSWYYDWLLTARQTAAELRLLDLGAHFQSAYEAVRSQLRGERRKLARDQGLAEAAASACGLLVTAGAALWMVWRTTQQQTSLGDLALFFQAFNQGQGLAGSLLASVGEAYSNSLFLGDLFEFLSLDRKVVEQERALPAPSALGQGISFDKVSFRYPGSNRVALQDFSLAIPAGSITAVVGRNGAGKSTLVKLLCRLYDPDAGSVRIDGVDLRQMRVREVRRLVTVLMQEPVQYSATVAENIALGDLAASPGPGVIENAIGEAGAEEIVTRLPEGQKTLLGKWFAGGTDLSVGEWQRIALARAFQRRAPVIILDEPTSAMDPWAEADWLTRFRTLAQRRTALIITHRFTTAMYADRIHVMDEGRVIESGGHQELLAKGGAYALAWQRQMRAGGLGS
;
A
#
# COMPACT_ATOMS: atom_id res chain seq x y z
N MET A 1 18.68 30.29 28.65
CA MET A 1 18.84 30.25 27.17
C MET A 1 19.73 29.09 26.61
N PRO A 2 20.40 28.23 27.38
CA PRO A 2 21.15 27.11 26.81
C PRO A 2 20.28 25.93 26.32
N GLY A 3 19.01 25.84 26.71
CA GLY A 3 18.13 24.73 26.29
C GLY A 3 17.61 24.80 24.84
N SER A 4 17.59 25.96 24.21
CA SER A 4 17.07 26.13 22.86
C SER A 4 18.04 25.66 21.76
N LEU A 5 19.33 25.90 21.93
CA LEU A 5 20.38 25.47 21.01
C LEU A 5 20.55 23.95 20.99
N ASN A 6 20.51 23.30 22.15
CA ASN A 6 20.53 21.82 22.24
C ASN A 6 19.28 21.17 21.65
N LEU A 7 18.13 21.80 21.74
CA LEU A 7 16.90 21.38 21.08
C LEU A 7 16.98 21.52 19.56
N ILE A 8 17.61 22.57 19.05
CA ILE A 8 17.81 22.81 17.61
C ILE A 8 18.84 21.79 17.09
N ALA A 9 19.93 21.55 17.80
CA ALA A 9 20.95 20.56 17.43
C ALA A 9 20.39 19.12 17.43
N ALA A 10 19.59 18.75 18.44
CA ALA A 10 18.90 17.47 18.48
C ALA A 10 17.84 17.31 17.36
N LYS A 11 17.21 18.41 16.97
CA LYS A 11 16.23 18.47 15.88
C LYS A 11 16.90 18.37 14.51
N LEU A 12 18.02 19.06 14.31
CA LEU A 12 18.86 18.95 13.12
C LEU A 12 19.44 17.52 12.98
N ARG A 13 19.91 16.91 14.07
CA ARG A 13 20.33 15.50 14.05
C ARG A 13 19.24 14.53 13.57
N ARG A 14 17.98 14.77 13.91
CA ARG A 14 16.86 13.92 13.41
C ARG A 14 16.57 14.18 11.93
N VAL A 15 16.72 15.39 11.42
CA VAL A 15 16.65 15.69 9.98
C VAL A 15 17.82 15.01 9.25
N PHE A 16 19.02 15.06 9.83
CA PHE A 16 20.19 14.37 9.28
C PHE A 16 20.10 12.83 9.35
N ALA A 17 19.36 12.27 10.31
CA ALA A 17 19.11 10.84 10.40
C ALA A 17 18.25 10.29 9.24
N LEU A 18 17.56 11.17 8.49
CA LEU A 18 16.76 10.80 7.31
C LEU A 18 17.52 10.96 5.99
N LEU A 19 18.71 11.55 6.03
CA LEU A 19 19.60 11.63 4.86
C LEU A 19 19.87 10.28 4.17
N PRO A 20 19.96 9.13 4.87
CA PRO A 20 20.13 7.83 4.23
C PRO A 20 19.01 7.40 3.30
N TYR A 21 17.80 7.93 3.48
CA TYR A 21 16.65 7.60 2.61
C TYR A 21 16.67 8.40 1.29
N PHE A 22 17.32 9.57 1.25
CA PHE A 22 17.43 10.39 0.05
C PHE A 22 18.10 9.68 -1.13
N PRO A 23 19.30 9.07 -0.98
CA PRO A 23 19.93 8.36 -2.09
C PRO A 23 19.13 7.13 -2.52
N ARG A 24 18.46 6.43 -1.58
CA ARG A 24 17.57 5.30 -1.92
C ARG A 24 16.36 5.75 -2.74
N THR A 25 15.78 6.90 -2.41
CA THR A 25 14.65 7.46 -3.16
C THR A 25 15.09 7.94 -4.54
N LEU A 26 16.24 8.61 -4.64
CA LEU A 26 16.81 9.00 -5.93
C LEU A 26 17.13 7.78 -6.80
N ALA A 27 17.65 6.70 -6.19
CA ALA A 27 17.85 5.44 -6.89
C ALA A 27 16.52 4.86 -7.40
N LEU A 28 15.46 4.87 -6.58
CA LEU A 28 14.13 4.40 -6.95
C LEU A 28 13.55 5.18 -8.14
N VAL A 29 13.68 6.51 -8.14
CA VAL A 29 13.25 7.38 -9.25
C VAL A 29 14.10 7.15 -10.51
N ARG A 30 15.41 7.06 -10.36
CA ARG A 30 16.33 6.76 -11.47
C ARG A 30 16.04 5.40 -12.08
N ASP A 31 15.82 4.38 -11.27
CA ASP A 31 15.58 3.01 -11.72
C ASP A 31 14.22 2.88 -12.42
N ALA A 32 13.23 3.70 -12.01
CA ALA A 32 11.94 3.78 -12.69
C ALA A 32 12.05 4.41 -14.11
N ALA A 33 12.81 5.50 -14.26
CA ALA A 33 12.87 6.24 -15.54
C ALA A 33 14.16 7.09 -15.67
N PRO A 34 15.31 6.49 -16.00
CA PRO A 34 16.61 7.17 -15.95
C PRO A 34 16.69 8.37 -16.91
N GLY A 35 16.24 8.21 -18.15
CA GLY A 35 16.28 9.28 -19.15
C GLY A 35 15.40 10.48 -18.79
N TRP A 36 14.20 10.24 -18.32
CA TRP A 36 13.27 11.28 -17.89
C TRP A 36 13.78 12.05 -16.67
N THR A 37 14.42 11.35 -15.71
CA THR A 37 15.01 11.96 -14.52
C THR A 37 16.13 12.94 -14.87
N VAL A 38 17.05 12.55 -15.76
CA VAL A 38 18.13 13.44 -16.23
C VAL A 38 17.57 14.66 -16.97
N THR A 39 16.64 14.43 -17.90
CA THR A 39 15.99 15.51 -18.66
C THR A 39 15.32 16.51 -17.73
N TRP A 40 14.61 16.02 -16.72
CA TRP A 40 13.93 16.88 -15.73
C TRP A 40 14.93 17.71 -14.91
N VAL A 41 16.01 17.12 -14.43
CA VAL A 41 17.06 17.83 -13.67
C VAL A 41 17.71 18.93 -14.51
N VAL A 42 18.02 18.63 -15.78
CA VAL A 42 18.59 19.62 -16.71
C VAL A 42 17.62 20.78 -16.94
N LEU A 43 16.33 20.49 -17.18
CA LEU A 43 15.31 21.52 -17.34
C LEU A 43 15.18 22.41 -16.10
N LEU A 44 15.22 21.84 -14.89
CA LEU A 44 15.19 22.59 -13.65
C LEU A 44 16.42 23.49 -13.46
N ALA A 45 17.61 22.98 -13.84
CA ALA A 45 18.85 23.75 -13.76
C ALA A 45 18.79 24.97 -14.70
N VAL A 46 18.35 24.77 -15.95
CA VAL A 46 18.18 25.87 -16.91
C VAL A 46 17.12 26.88 -16.43
N GLN A 47 15.97 26.39 -15.93
CA GLN A 47 14.92 27.25 -15.38
C GLN A 47 15.38 28.03 -14.15
N GLY A 48 16.25 27.46 -13.33
CA GLY A 48 16.82 28.10 -12.16
C GLY A 48 17.67 29.35 -12.48
N LEU A 49 18.24 29.42 -13.69
CA LEU A 49 19.06 30.55 -14.16
C LEU A 49 18.25 31.65 -14.83
N LEU A 50 17.07 31.35 -15.39
CA LEU A 50 16.25 32.35 -16.11
C LEU A 50 15.90 33.60 -15.30
N PRO A 51 15.59 33.53 -13.98
CA PRO A 51 15.29 34.71 -13.21
C PRO A 51 16.44 35.75 -13.14
N VAL A 52 17.69 35.27 -13.23
CA VAL A 52 18.84 36.18 -13.29
C VAL A 52 18.85 36.99 -14.58
N ALA A 53 18.56 36.31 -15.71
CA ALA A 53 18.44 36.96 -17.01
C ALA A 53 17.31 38.02 -16.99
N THR A 54 16.14 37.69 -16.40
CA THR A 54 15.03 38.64 -16.31
C THR A 54 15.38 39.83 -15.46
N VAL A 55 16.04 39.66 -14.30
CA VAL A 55 16.43 40.76 -13.39
C VAL A 55 17.49 41.67 -14.04
N THR A 56 18.48 41.09 -14.74
CA THR A 56 19.51 41.88 -15.44
C THR A 56 18.94 42.64 -16.64
N LEU A 57 18.01 42.02 -17.39
CA LEU A 57 17.33 42.72 -18.49
C LEU A 57 16.39 43.82 -18.01
N THR A 58 15.70 43.62 -16.85
CA THR A 58 14.89 44.69 -16.23
C THR A 58 15.74 45.92 -15.95
N ARG A 59 16.95 45.75 -15.40
CA ARG A 59 17.91 46.84 -15.24
C ARG A 59 18.17 47.54 -16.55
N SER A 60 18.53 46.78 -17.60
CA SER A 60 18.89 47.33 -18.92
C SER A 60 17.72 48.10 -19.58
N VAL A 61 16.49 47.59 -19.41
CA VAL A 61 15.27 48.26 -19.92
C VAL A 61 15.05 49.57 -19.18
N VAL A 62 15.11 49.57 -17.82
CA VAL A 62 14.92 50.78 -17.04
C VAL A 62 15.98 51.83 -17.35
N ASP A 63 17.26 51.44 -17.39
CA ASP A 63 18.35 52.35 -17.70
C ASP A 63 18.25 52.94 -19.11
N SER A 64 17.76 52.19 -20.09
CA SER A 64 17.55 52.68 -21.46
C SER A 64 16.32 53.57 -21.61
N LEU A 65 15.34 53.52 -20.68
CA LEU A 65 14.18 54.42 -20.66
C LEU A 65 14.49 55.79 -20.11
N VAL A 66 15.50 55.94 -19.23
CA VAL A 66 15.87 57.21 -18.60
C VAL A 66 16.21 58.33 -19.63
N PRO A 67 17.00 58.08 -20.69
CA PRO A 67 17.23 59.07 -21.74
C PRO A 67 15.97 59.50 -22.47
N VAL A 68 15.05 58.54 -22.75
CA VAL A 68 13.75 58.80 -23.41
C VAL A 68 12.90 59.79 -22.57
N LEU A 69 12.84 59.55 -21.28
CA LEU A 69 12.09 60.42 -20.35
C LEU A 69 12.70 61.83 -20.19
N ARG A 70 14.04 61.91 -20.23
CA ARG A 70 14.74 63.19 -20.03
C ARG A 70 14.85 64.04 -21.30
N ARG A 71 15.02 63.38 -22.49
CA ARG A 71 15.31 64.07 -23.77
C ARG A 71 14.15 64.01 -24.77
N GLY A 72 13.03 63.38 -24.39
CA GLY A 72 11.87 63.21 -25.26
C GLY A 72 11.92 61.92 -26.09
N ALA A 73 10.76 61.49 -26.57
CA ALA A 73 10.56 60.25 -27.33
C ALA A 73 10.94 60.38 -28.83
N THR A 74 12.22 60.65 -29.09
CA THR A 74 12.76 60.60 -30.45
C THR A 74 13.20 59.20 -30.83
N TRP A 75 13.17 58.83 -32.11
CA TRP A 75 13.56 57.49 -32.57
C TRP A 75 14.97 57.09 -32.10
N GLN A 76 15.89 58.02 -32.08
CA GLN A 76 17.26 57.82 -31.60
C GLN A 76 17.33 57.47 -30.11
N ASN A 77 16.42 57.97 -29.29
CA ASN A 77 16.35 57.68 -27.85
C ASN A 77 15.58 56.37 -27.56
N VAL A 78 14.61 56.01 -28.42
CA VAL A 78 13.76 54.81 -28.25
C VAL A 78 14.47 53.54 -28.79
N TRP A 79 15.22 53.65 -29.89
CA TRP A 79 15.89 52.52 -30.50
C TRP A 79 16.74 51.67 -29.54
N PRO A 80 17.55 52.25 -28.61
CA PRO A 80 18.34 51.47 -27.65
C PRO A 80 17.50 50.68 -26.64
N THR A 81 16.21 51.04 -26.45
CA THR A 81 15.31 50.30 -25.51
C THR A 81 14.68 49.10 -26.14
N LEU A 82 14.58 49.06 -27.49
CA LEU A 82 13.92 47.94 -28.20
C LEU A 82 14.69 46.62 -28.06
N LEU A 83 16.01 46.64 -28.07
CA LEU A 83 16.84 45.45 -27.96
C LEU A 83 16.69 44.79 -26.57
N PRO A 84 16.87 45.46 -25.41
CA PRO A 84 16.64 44.87 -24.09
C PRO A 84 15.19 44.38 -23.91
N LEU A 85 14.21 45.10 -24.46
CA LEU A 85 12.80 44.75 -24.36
C LEU A 85 12.52 43.47 -25.18
N GLY A 86 13.05 43.38 -26.42
CA GLY A 86 12.94 42.20 -27.26
C GLY A 86 13.60 40.96 -26.63
N LEU A 87 14.81 41.14 -26.06
CA LEU A 87 15.49 40.06 -25.31
C LEU A 87 14.70 39.64 -24.08
N MET A 88 14.08 40.57 -23.34
CA MET A 88 13.24 40.22 -22.20
C MET A 88 12.00 39.45 -22.63
N ALA A 89 11.34 39.86 -23.70
CA ALA A 89 10.22 39.11 -24.26
C ALA A 89 10.64 37.67 -24.69
N ALA A 90 11.80 37.55 -25.33
CA ALA A 90 12.35 36.24 -25.72
C ALA A 90 12.64 35.36 -24.51
N VAL A 91 13.26 35.89 -23.43
CA VAL A 91 13.54 35.15 -22.21
C VAL A 91 12.26 34.74 -21.52
N LEU A 92 11.23 35.59 -21.48
CA LEU A 92 9.93 35.24 -20.91
C LEU A 92 9.23 34.15 -21.69
N LEU A 93 9.29 34.19 -23.03
CA LEU A 93 8.73 33.17 -23.92
C LEU A 93 9.46 31.83 -23.76
N VAL A 94 10.80 31.83 -23.81
CA VAL A 94 11.62 30.65 -23.57
C VAL A 94 11.32 30.07 -22.18
N GLY A 95 11.22 30.93 -21.15
CA GLY A 95 10.85 30.53 -19.79
C GLY A 95 9.46 29.91 -19.70
N GLY A 96 8.50 30.39 -20.49
CA GLY A 96 7.17 29.80 -20.63
C GLY A 96 7.22 28.40 -21.24
N VAL A 97 7.91 28.25 -22.37
CA VAL A 97 8.10 26.96 -23.05
C VAL A 97 8.80 25.95 -22.14
N LEU A 98 9.89 26.36 -21.48
CA LEU A 98 10.63 25.49 -20.56
C LEU A 98 9.77 25.05 -19.36
N ARG A 99 8.93 25.95 -18.80
CA ARG A 99 8.00 25.58 -17.73
C ARG A 99 6.98 24.55 -18.19
N SER A 100 6.39 24.74 -19.37
CA SER A 100 5.44 23.78 -19.95
C SER A 100 6.08 22.42 -20.21
N THR A 101 7.27 22.42 -20.80
CA THR A 101 8.03 21.19 -21.09
C THR A 101 8.42 20.47 -19.81
N ALA A 102 8.92 21.19 -18.78
CA ALA A 102 9.25 20.60 -17.50
C ALA A 102 8.02 20.06 -16.78
N GLY A 103 6.87 20.72 -16.91
CA GLY A 103 5.58 20.24 -16.40
C GLY A 103 5.17 18.92 -17.05
N TRP A 104 5.29 18.80 -18.36
CA TRP A 104 5.01 17.57 -19.11
C TRP A 104 5.97 16.43 -18.72
N VAL A 105 7.28 16.70 -18.70
CA VAL A 105 8.32 15.73 -18.28
C VAL A 105 8.05 15.26 -16.84
N ARG A 106 7.72 16.17 -15.95
CA ARG A 106 7.37 15.88 -14.56
C ARG A 106 6.15 14.97 -14.44
N SER A 107 5.07 15.25 -15.20
CA SER A 107 3.86 14.44 -15.18
C SER A 107 4.16 13.01 -15.64
N SER A 108 4.87 12.86 -16.76
CA SER A 108 5.26 11.54 -17.28
C SER A 108 6.16 10.77 -16.32
N LEU A 109 7.15 11.44 -15.72
CA LEU A 109 8.03 10.84 -14.70
C LEU A 109 7.24 10.38 -13.48
N SER A 110 6.25 11.16 -13.05
CA SER A 110 5.38 10.83 -11.93
C SER A 110 4.62 9.53 -12.13
N GLU A 111 4.02 9.34 -13.29
CA GLU A 111 3.28 8.12 -13.62
C GLU A 111 4.19 6.90 -13.60
N LEU A 112 5.37 6.99 -14.25
CA LEU A 112 6.34 5.90 -14.28
C LEU A 112 6.85 5.52 -12.89
N VAL A 113 7.12 6.51 -12.04
CA VAL A 113 7.55 6.27 -10.64
C VAL A 113 6.42 5.64 -9.82
N GLN A 114 5.18 6.11 -9.97
CA GLN A 114 4.03 5.51 -9.29
C GLN A 114 3.82 4.06 -9.69
N ASP A 115 3.87 3.76 -10.98
CA ASP A 115 3.70 2.39 -11.49
C ASP A 115 4.83 1.47 -10.99
N HIS A 116 6.07 1.97 -11.01
CA HIS A 116 7.21 1.22 -10.48
C HIS A 116 7.04 0.90 -8.99
N ILE A 117 6.65 1.88 -8.17
CA ILE A 117 6.42 1.68 -6.74
C ILE A 117 5.25 0.72 -6.48
N ARG A 118 4.14 0.86 -7.23
CA ARG A 118 3.02 -0.09 -7.14
C ARG A 118 3.45 -1.50 -7.48
N ALA A 119 4.23 -1.68 -8.55
CA ALA A 119 4.77 -2.99 -8.92
C ALA A 119 5.66 -3.59 -7.82
N LEU A 120 6.49 -2.78 -7.14
CA LEU A 120 7.28 -3.22 -5.98
C LEU A 120 6.38 -3.65 -4.82
N ILE A 121 5.35 -2.86 -4.49
CA ILE A 121 4.39 -3.19 -3.43
C ILE A 121 3.65 -4.48 -3.77
N HIS A 122 3.14 -4.64 -5.00
CA HIS A 122 2.43 -5.85 -5.43
C HIS A 122 3.34 -7.08 -5.33
N ARG A 123 4.57 -6.98 -5.84
CA ARG A 123 5.56 -8.06 -5.74
C ARG A 123 5.80 -8.45 -4.29
N LYS A 124 6.06 -7.46 -3.43
CA LYS A 124 6.31 -7.71 -2.02
C LYS A 124 5.09 -8.28 -1.30
N SER A 125 3.89 -7.78 -1.57
CA SER A 125 2.64 -8.31 -0.99
C SER A 125 2.40 -9.78 -1.35
N VAL A 126 2.80 -10.21 -2.55
CA VAL A 126 2.71 -11.63 -2.95
C VAL A 126 3.83 -12.47 -2.34
N GLU A 127 4.99 -11.87 -2.06
CA GLU A 127 6.16 -12.56 -1.53
C GLU A 127 6.12 -12.79 -0.02
N VAL A 128 5.50 -11.89 0.74
CA VAL A 128 5.42 -12.00 2.20
C VAL A 128 4.51 -13.13 2.63
N ASP A 129 4.83 -13.76 3.75
CA ASP A 129 4.08 -14.89 4.29
C ASP A 129 2.74 -14.47 4.87
N LEU A 130 1.79 -15.41 4.88
CA LEU A 130 0.46 -15.22 5.46
C LEU A 130 0.51 -14.77 6.93
N ALA A 131 1.58 -15.13 7.64
CA ALA A 131 1.85 -14.74 9.03
C ALA A 131 1.86 -13.22 9.27
N TYR A 132 2.17 -12.43 8.25
CA TYR A 132 2.12 -10.98 8.34
C TYR A 132 0.68 -10.46 8.26
N TYR A 133 -0.15 -11.07 7.43
CA TYR A 133 -1.57 -10.70 7.29
C TYR A 133 -2.40 -10.93 8.55
N ASP A 134 -1.93 -11.78 9.48
CA ASP A 134 -2.57 -11.99 10.78
C ASP A 134 -2.20 -10.91 11.83
N LEU A 135 -1.21 -10.06 11.54
CA LEU A 135 -0.73 -9.01 12.45
C LEU A 135 -1.38 -7.65 12.15
N PRO A 136 -2.03 -7.00 13.12
CA PRO A 136 -2.62 -5.67 12.90
C PRO A 136 -1.63 -4.62 12.42
N GLU A 137 -0.37 -4.70 12.88
CA GLU A 137 0.72 -3.80 12.51
C GLU A 137 1.04 -3.88 11.01
N TYR A 138 0.98 -5.08 10.42
CA TYR A 138 1.19 -5.27 8.99
C TYR A 138 0.11 -4.57 8.15
N PHE A 139 -1.15 -4.66 8.55
CA PHE A 139 -2.23 -3.93 7.89
C PHE A 139 -2.00 -2.42 7.91
N ASP A 140 -1.49 -1.90 9.03
CA ASP A 140 -1.14 -0.48 9.14
C ASP A 140 -0.01 -0.09 8.16
N HIS A 141 1.03 -0.93 8.02
CA HIS A 141 2.14 -0.71 7.09
C HIS A 141 1.69 -0.86 5.63
N LEU A 142 0.94 -1.92 5.30
CA LEU A 142 0.43 -2.15 3.95
C LEU A 142 -0.54 -1.05 3.52
N HIS A 143 -1.49 -0.69 4.38
CA HIS A 143 -2.47 0.35 4.11
C HIS A 143 -1.79 1.71 3.86
N ARG A 144 -0.82 2.09 4.71
CA ARG A 144 -0.01 3.30 4.50
C ARG A 144 0.78 3.23 3.20
N ALA A 145 1.46 2.11 2.94
CA ALA A 145 2.20 1.91 1.71
C ALA A 145 1.30 2.03 0.47
N GLN A 146 0.13 1.41 0.46
CA GLN A 146 -0.79 1.45 -0.68
C GLN A 146 -1.42 2.83 -0.91
N HIS A 147 -1.97 3.45 0.13
CA HIS A 147 -2.66 4.74 0.00
C HIS A 147 -1.69 5.89 -0.25
N GLU A 148 -0.54 5.90 0.42
CA GLU A 148 0.41 6.98 0.32
C GLU A 148 1.37 6.82 -0.87
N ALA A 149 1.58 5.61 -1.39
CA ALA A 149 2.39 5.35 -2.57
C ALA A 149 1.88 6.03 -3.85
N SER A 150 0.59 6.34 -3.89
CA SER A 150 -0.03 6.97 -5.07
C SER A 150 0.39 8.42 -5.28
N TYR A 151 0.74 9.18 -4.23
CA TYR A 151 1.00 10.62 -4.33
C TYR A 151 2.28 11.10 -3.63
N ARG A 152 2.72 10.42 -2.56
CA ARG A 152 3.89 10.87 -1.77
C ARG A 152 5.22 10.85 -2.52
N PRO A 153 5.54 9.84 -3.34
CA PRO A 153 6.75 9.85 -4.14
C PRO A 153 6.79 11.02 -5.12
N MET A 154 5.62 11.38 -5.68
CA MET A 154 5.48 12.54 -6.53
C MET A 154 5.75 13.84 -5.78
N MET A 155 5.13 14.02 -4.61
CA MET A 155 5.37 15.19 -3.76
C MET A 155 6.83 15.32 -3.36
N LEU A 156 7.50 14.20 -3.06
CA LEU A 156 8.93 14.21 -2.76
C LEU A 156 9.76 14.65 -3.97
N LEU A 157 9.46 14.10 -5.14
CA LEU A 157 10.14 14.46 -6.39
C LEU A 157 9.96 15.97 -6.68
N GLU A 158 8.75 16.48 -6.56
CA GLU A 158 8.46 17.91 -6.71
C GLU A 158 9.23 18.77 -5.71
N ASN A 159 9.28 18.36 -4.45
CA ASN A 159 10.02 19.09 -3.41
C ASN A 159 11.54 19.09 -3.68
N LEU A 160 12.11 17.94 -4.10
CA LEU A 160 13.52 17.86 -4.49
C LEU A 160 13.84 18.74 -5.68
N GLY A 161 12.98 18.70 -6.70
CA GLY A 161 13.12 19.57 -7.88
C GLY A 161 13.02 21.05 -7.54
N SER A 162 12.04 21.42 -6.73
CA SER A 162 11.88 22.80 -6.25
C SER A 162 13.07 23.24 -5.42
N MET A 163 13.59 22.38 -4.54
CA MET A 163 14.80 22.67 -3.77
C MET A 163 16.01 22.92 -4.68
N LEU A 164 16.22 22.08 -5.69
CA LEU A 164 17.31 22.24 -6.64
C LEU A 164 17.17 23.55 -7.41
N GLN A 165 16.01 23.81 -8.02
CA GLN A 165 15.73 25.00 -8.78
C GLN A 165 15.86 26.28 -7.94
N HIS A 166 15.22 26.31 -6.77
CA HIS A 166 15.26 27.47 -5.88
C HIS A 166 16.66 27.74 -5.34
N SER A 167 17.46 26.67 -5.05
CA SER A 167 18.85 26.83 -4.64
C SER A 167 19.71 27.47 -5.72
N ILE A 168 19.59 27.00 -6.97
CA ILE A 168 20.32 27.55 -8.12
C ILE A 168 19.95 29.02 -8.28
N THR A 169 18.65 29.36 -8.28
CA THR A 169 18.17 30.73 -8.44
C THR A 169 18.63 31.62 -7.29
N LEU A 170 18.55 31.13 -6.04
CA LEU A 170 18.96 31.91 -4.86
C LEU A 170 20.47 32.22 -4.89
N VAL A 171 21.30 31.23 -5.20
CA VAL A 171 22.75 31.44 -5.35
C VAL A 171 23.06 32.47 -6.43
N ALA A 172 22.37 32.37 -7.56
CA ALA A 172 22.53 33.31 -8.66
C ALA A 172 22.05 34.74 -8.28
N MET A 173 20.94 34.87 -7.53
CA MET A 173 20.48 36.17 -7.00
C MET A 173 21.45 36.77 -6.00
N VAL A 174 21.99 35.94 -5.09
CA VAL A 174 23.03 36.39 -4.14
C VAL A 174 24.26 36.90 -4.92
N ALA A 175 24.71 36.19 -5.96
CA ALA A 175 25.83 36.64 -6.79
C ALA A 175 25.56 37.98 -7.49
N VAL A 176 24.32 38.25 -7.92
CA VAL A 176 23.94 39.54 -8.47
C VAL A 176 23.96 40.63 -7.41
N LEU A 177 23.44 40.37 -6.20
CA LEU A 177 23.41 41.35 -5.09
C LEU A 177 24.80 41.66 -4.54
N LEU A 178 25.76 40.72 -4.59
CA LEU A 178 27.14 40.94 -4.15
C LEU A 178 27.85 42.10 -4.90
N ARG A 179 27.45 42.39 -6.16
CA ARG A 179 27.98 43.49 -6.94
C ARG A 179 27.72 44.88 -6.31
N TYR A 180 26.67 44.97 -5.47
CA TYR A 180 26.27 46.23 -4.81
C TYR A 180 26.74 46.32 -3.36
N GLY A 181 27.35 45.22 -2.83
CA GLY A 181 27.92 45.19 -1.49
C GLY A 181 27.55 43.89 -0.75
N VAL A 182 28.46 43.40 0.06
CA VAL A 182 28.32 42.13 0.82
C VAL A 182 27.17 42.20 1.85
N TRP A 183 26.83 43.39 2.33
CA TRP A 183 25.76 43.58 3.32
C TRP A 183 24.34 43.31 2.77
N LEU A 184 24.10 43.45 1.44
CA LEU A 184 22.79 43.17 0.84
C LEU A 184 22.40 41.67 0.90
N PRO A 185 23.26 40.73 0.55
CA PRO A 185 23.02 39.32 0.84
C PRO A 185 22.85 39.02 2.33
N ALA A 186 23.63 39.69 3.21
CA ALA A 186 23.46 39.55 4.64
C ALA A 186 22.08 40.05 5.11
N ALA A 187 21.61 41.19 4.61
CA ALA A 187 20.28 41.70 4.88
C ALA A 187 19.18 40.75 4.37
N LEU A 188 19.37 40.11 3.20
CA LEU A 188 18.47 39.08 2.68
C LEU A 188 18.36 37.89 3.66
N VAL A 189 19.48 37.38 4.15
CA VAL A 189 19.49 36.28 5.13
C VAL A 189 18.80 36.74 6.44
N VAL A 190 19.14 37.91 6.98
CA VAL A 190 18.52 38.42 8.20
C VAL A 190 17.02 38.60 8.05
N SER A 191 16.54 39.09 6.89
CA SER A 191 15.10 39.27 6.64
C SER A 191 14.32 37.97 6.60
N THR A 192 14.96 36.84 6.26
CA THR A 192 14.32 35.51 6.18
C THR A 192 14.36 34.73 7.48
N LEU A 193 15.25 35.09 8.44
CA LEU A 193 15.40 34.37 9.71
C LEU A 193 14.10 34.30 10.53
N PRO A 194 13.29 35.34 10.71
CA PRO A 194 12.04 35.24 11.47
C PRO A 194 11.07 34.24 10.86
N ALA A 195 10.90 34.26 9.54
CA ALA A 195 10.05 33.31 8.82
C ALA A 195 10.54 31.86 8.98
N PHE A 196 11.86 31.65 8.97
CA PHE A 196 12.48 30.36 9.23
C PHE A 196 12.13 29.78 10.60
N PHE A 197 12.28 30.57 11.65
CA PHE A 197 11.97 30.12 13.01
C PHE A 197 10.49 29.81 13.19
N VAL A 198 9.60 30.64 12.63
CA VAL A 198 8.15 30.41 12.65
C VAL A 198 7.83 29.11 11.93
N LEU A 199 8.33 28.91 10.71
CA LEU A 199 8.09 27.72 9.92
C LEU A 199 8.55 26.44 10.66
N LEU A 200 9.79 26.44 11.16
CA LEU A 200 10.36 25.30 11.88
C LEU A 200 9.54 24.96 13.13
N HIS A 201 9.15 25.97 13.91
CA HIS A 201 8.35 25.79 15.13
C HIS A 201 6.98 25.15 14.80
N HIS A 202 6.26 25.70 13.82
CA HIS A 202 4.92 25.24 13.47
C HIS A 202 4.93 23.87 12.78
N ARG A 203 5.93 23.57 11.93
CA ARG A 203 6.10 22.22 11.33
C ARG A 203 6.29 21.13 12.38
N LEU A 204 7.11 21.40 13.42
CA LEU A 204 7.31 20.45 14.52
C LEU A 204 6.06 20.29 15.39
N ARG A 205 5.29 21.38 15.60
CA ARG A 205 4.01 21.32 16.32
C ARG A 205 2.97 20.52 15.54
N LEU A 206 2.88 20.71 14.22
CA LEU A 206 2.01 19.96 13.33
C LEU A 206 2.37 18.48 13.30
N TYR A 207 3.67 18.15 13.26
CA TYR A 207 4.13 16.75 13.32
C TYR A 207 3.71 16.06 14.61
N ARG A 208 3.90 16.69 15.77
CA ARG A 208 3.45 16.14 17.05
C ARG A 208 1.94 15.93 17.08
N TRP A 209 1.20 16.88 16.57
CA TRP A 209 -0.25 16.76 16.47
C TRP A 209 -0.65 15.56 15.58
N ARG A 210 -0.01 15.36 14.44
CA ARG A 210 -0.28 14.19 13.58
C ARG A 210 -0.06 12.87 14.29
N LEU A 211 1.00 12.74 15.08
CA LEU A 211 1.24 11.52 15.87
C LEU A 211 0.10 11.25 16.87
N LEU A 212 -0.42 12.29 17.51
CA LEU A 212 -1.55 12.16 18.46
C LEU A 212 -2.90 11.94 17.74
N ALA A 213 -3.04 12.47 16.54
CA ALA A 213 -4.26 12.37 15.73
C ALA A 213 -4.44 11.00 15.08
N THR A 214 -3.42 10.13 15.03
CA THR A 214 -3.46 8.84 14.33
C THR A 214 -4.61 7.94 14.81
N ALA A 215 -4.84 7.82 16.12
CA ALA A 215 -5.91 6.99 16.65
C ALA A 215 -7.32 7.55 16.37
N PRO A 216 -7.60 8.86 16.57
CA PRO A 216 -8.84 9.49 16.11
C PRO A 216 -9.06 9.39 14.60
N GLU A 217 -8.03 9.55 13.78
CA GLU A 217 -8.13 9.43 12.31
C GLU A 217 -8.52 7.99 11.91
N ARG A 218 -7.91 6.95 12.53
CA ARG A 218 -8.34 5.55 12.30
C ARG A 218 -9.79 5.32 12.69
N ARG A 219 -10.25 5.89 13.80
CA ARG A 219 -11.66 5.77 14.22
C ARG A 219 -12.59 6.46 13.22
N SER A 220 -12.22 7.63 12.71
CA SER A 220 -12.96 8.34 11.66
C SER A 220 -13.06 7.49 10.38
N TRP A 221 -11.93 6.91 9.93
CA TRP A 221 -11.91 6.02 8.78
C TRP A 221 -12.77 4.77 8.97
N TYR A 222 -12.74 4.15 10.18
CA TYR A 222 -13.59 3.01 10.49
C TYR A 222 -15.08 3.34 10.40
N TYR A 223 -15.51 4.49 10.91
CA TYR A 223 -16.91 4.93 10.78
C TYR A 223 -17.29 5.23 9.33
N ASP A 224 -16.39 5.82 8.56
CA ASP A 224 -16.60 6.06 7.13
C ASP A 224 -16.77 4.74 6.37
N TRP A 225 -15.90 3.77 6.65
CA TRP A 225 -16.00 2.42 6.08
C TRP A 225 -17.33 1.74 6.47
N LEU A 226 -17.73 1.79 7.75
CA LEU A 226 -19.01 1.24 8.19
C LEU A 226 -20.18 1.83 7.41
N LEU A 227 -20.19 3.14 7.18
CA LEU A 227 -21.27 3.84 6.52
C LEU A 227 -21.33 3.61 5.01
N THR A 228 -20.21 3.23 4.38
CA THR A 228 -20.07 3.15 2.91
C THR A 228 -19.89 1.75 2.37
N ALA A 229 -19.48 0.77 3.20
CA ALA A 229 -19.21 -0.59 2.77
C ALA A 229 -20.50 -1.37 2.46
N ARG A 230 -20.46 -2.18 1.41
CA ARG A 230 -21.58 -3.06 1.00
C ARG A 230 -21.94 -4.07 2.09
N GLN A 231 -20.93 -4.61 2.79
CA GLN A 231 -21.09 -5.67 3.79
C GLN A 231 -21.91 -5.22 5.00
N THR A 232 -21.79 -3.96 5.39
CA THR A 232 -22.47 -3.37 6.56
C THR A 232 -23.82 -2.76 6.21
N ALA A 233 -24.09 -2.52 4.93
CA ALA A 233 -25.23 -1.73 4.46
C ALA A 233 -26.60 -2.29 4.88
N ALA A 234 -26.76 -3.61 4.93
CA ALA A 234 -28.03 -4.26 5.32
C ALA A 234 -28.29 -4.09 6.82
N GLU A 235 -27.28 -4.38 7.65
CA GLU A 235 -27.40 -4.32 9.12
C GLU A 235 -27.58 -2.88 9.61
N LEU A 236 -26.84 -1.92 9.04
CA LEU A 236 -27.00 -0.50 9.34
C LEU A 236 -28.44 0.00 9.11
N ARG A 237 -29.10 -0.48 8.03
CA ARG A 237 -30.48 -0.09 7.71
C ARG A 237 -31.48 -0.82 8.61
N LEU A 238 -31.26 -2.12 8.84
CA LEU A 238 -32.17 -2.93 9.66
C LEU A 238 -32.22 -2.45 11.11
N LEU A 239 -31.07 -2.04 11.65
CA LEU A 239 -30.93 -1.60 13.04
C LEU A 239 -30.97 -0.07 13.20
N ASP A 240 -31.22 0.67 12.11
CA ASP A 240 -31.26 2.15 12.05
C ASP A 240 -30.02 2.83 12.67
N LEU A 241 -28.83 2.25 12.41
CA LEU A 241 -27.56 2.72 12.99
C LEU A 241 -26.93 3.88 12.21
N GLY A 242 -27.50 4.27 11.08
CA GLY A 242 -26.94 5.29 10.20
C GLY A 242 -26.66 6.63 10.91
N ALA A 243 -27.68 7.18 11.59
CA ALA A 243 -27.57 8.44 12.34
C ALA A 243 -26.57 8.34 13.50
N HIS A 244 -26.50 7.19 14.17
CA HIS A 244 -25.55 6.96 15.28
C HIS A 244 -24.10 7.04 14.80
N PHE A 245 -23.73 6.30 13.75
CA PHE A 245 -22.35 6.30 13.26
C PHE A 245 -21.99 7.59 12.54
N GLN A 246 -22.96 8.26 11.87
CA GLN A 246 -22.74 9.58 11.30
C GLN A 246 -22.41 10.60 12.39
N SER A 247 -23.16 10.64 13.48
CA SER A 247 -22.92 11.54 14.62
C SER A 247 -21.55 11.24 15.27
N ALA A 248 -21.20 9.96 15.43
CA ALA A 248 -19.89 9.54 15.98
C ALA A 248 -18.73 9.98 15.06
N TYR A 249 -18.90 9.84 13.73
CA TYR A 249 -17.94 10.33 12.74
C TYR A 249 -17.76 11.85 12.83
N GLU A 250 -18.90 12.58 12.84
CA GLU A 250 -18.89 14.04 12.92
C GLU A 250 -18.25 14.57 14.20
N ALA A 251 -18.49 13.91 15.33
CA ALA A 251 -17.87 14.27 16.61
C ALA A 251 -16.33 14.19 16.52
N VAL A 252 -15.79 13.08 16.04
CA VAL A 252 -14.35 12.90 15.86
C VAL A 252 -13.78 13.91 14.85
N ARG A 253 -14.46 14.11 13.72
CA ARG A 253 -14.03 15.06 12.68
C ARG A 253 -14.09 16.51 13.16
N SER A 254 -15.08 16.88 13.96
CA SER A 254 -15.20 18.22 14.52
C SER A 254 -14.06 18.54 15.48
N GLN A 255 -13.67 17.58 16.32
CA GLN A 255 -12.51 17.71 17.20
C GLN A 255 -11.22 17.91 16.38
N LEU A 256 -10.91 17.02 15.45
CA LEU A 256 -9.72 17.10 14.59
C LEU A 256 -9.66 18.41 13.80
N ARG A 257 -10.81 18.85 13.24
CA ARG A 257 -10.90 20.14 12.55
C ARG A 257 -10.66 21.32 13.48
N GLY A 258 -11.18 21.27 14.71
CA GLY A 258 -11.00 22.31 15.71
C GLY A 258 -9.53 22.48 16.08
N GLU A 259 -8.83 21.40 16.35
CA GLU A 259 -7.41 21.39 16.65
C GLU A 259 -6.56 21.88 15.47
N ARG A 260 -6.84 21.40 14.26
CA ARG A 260 -6.13 21.82 13.03
C ARG A 260 -6.33 23.30 12.71
N ARG A 261 -7.56 23.82 12.91
CA ARG A 261 -7.84 25.27 12.73
C ARG A 261 -7.07 26.14 13.71
N LYS A 262 -6.94 25.72 14.98
CA LYS A 262 -6.12 26.44 15.96
C LYS A 262 -4.65 26.49 15.53
N LEU A 263 -4.09 25.33 15.12
CA LEU A 263 -2.72 25.27 14.61
C LEU A 263 -2.51 26.17 13.39
N ALA A 264 -3.43 26.15 12.42
CA ALA A 264 -3.34 26.96 11.21
C ALA A 264 -3.45 28.47 11.51
N ARG A 265 -4.36 28.85 12.42
CA ARG A 265 -4.49 30.27 12.87
C ARG A 265 -3.21 30.75 13.53
N ASP A 266 -2.69 29.99 14.50
CA ASP A 266 -1.48 30.34 15.23
C ASP A 266 -0.28 30.46 14.27
N GLN A 267 -0.19 29.59 13.28
CA GLN A 267 0.82 29.63 12.21
C GLN A 267 0.65 30.92 11.38
N GLY A 268 -0.56 31.21 10.88
CA GLY A 268 -0.82 32.36 10.04
C GLY A 268 -0.50 33.71 10.75
N LEU A 269 -0.85 33.81 12.03
CA LEU A 269 -0.51 35.01 12.84
C LEU A 269 1.01 35.16 13.00
N ALA A 270 1.71 34.05 13.28
CA ALA A 270 3.17 34.08 13.43
C ALA A 270 3.88 34.37 12.09
N GLU A 271 3.39 33.85 10.98
CA GLU A 271 3.90 34.13 9.62
C GLU A 271 3.67 35.61 9.26
N ALA A 272 2.51 36.18 9.57
CA ALA A 272 2.23 37.60 9.35
C ALA A 272 3.20 38.49 10.15
N ALA A 273 3.45 38.18 11.42
CA ALA A 273 4.42 38.92 12.25
C ALA A 273 5.86 38.78 11.70
N ALA A 274 6.27 37.59 11.29
CA ALA A 274 7.58 37.36 10.69
C ALA A 274 7.75 38.10 9.35
N SER A 275 6.70 38.16 8.54
CA SER A 275 6.68 38.90 7.27
C SER A 275 6.79 40.41 7.51
N ALA A 276 6.13 40.93 8.54
CA ALA A 276 6.27 42.35 8.93
C ALA A 276 7.72 42.69 9.31
N CYS A 277 8.39 41.83 10.09
CA CYS A 277 9.82 41.99 10.40
C CYS A 277 10.69 41.98 9.14
N GLY A 278 10.42 41.05 8.23
CA GLY A 278 11.13 40.96 6.94
C GLY A 278 10.95 42.22 6.08
N LEU A 279 9.72 42.78 6.04
CA LEU A 279 9.41 44.02 5.33
C LEU A 279 10.19 45.22 5.89
N LEU A 280 10.37 45.33 7.20
CA LEU A 280 11.18 46.40 7.81
C LEU A 280 12.64 46.34 7.34
N VAL A 281 13.25 45.16 7.28
CA VAL A 281 14.60 44.98 6.76
C VAL A 281 14.66 45.33 5.27
N THR A 282 13.67 44.92 4.49
CA THR A 282 13.57 45.21 3.05
C THR A 282 13.44 46.73 2.82
N ALA A 283 12.58 47.40 3.59
CA ALA A 283 12.40 48.83 3.51
C ALA A 283 13.69 49.60 3.85
N GLY A 284 14.41 49.17 4.89
CA GLY A 284 15.72 49.74 5.23
C GLY A 284 16.75 49.58 4.12
N ALA A 285 16.84 48.40 3.51
CA ALA A 285 17.72 48.17 2.39
C ALA A 285 17.32 48.96 1.13
N ALA A 286 16.00 49.10 0.87
CA ALA A 286 15.50 49.91 -0.23
C ALA A 286 15.79 51.42 -0.02
N LEU A 287 15.56 51.94 1.17
CA LEU A 287 15.89 53.33 1.52
C LEU A 287 17.39 53.63 1.31
N TRP A 288 18.26 52.70 1.71
CA TRP A 288 19.69 52.83 1.48
C TRP A 288 20.04 52.86 -0.02
N MET A 289 19.42 51.98 -0.82
CA MET A 289 19.61 52.00 -2.27
C MET A 289 19.10 53.30 -2.90
N VAL A 290 17.95 53.80 -2.50
CA VAL A 290 17.42 55.13 -2.93
C VAL A 290 18.43 56.23 -2.60
N TRP A 291 18.95 56.24 -1.37
CA TRP A 291 19.96 57.21 -0.96
C TRP A 291 21.22 57.15 -1.85
N ARG A 292 21.73 55.95 -2.17
CA ARG A 292 22.86 55.80 -3.10
C ARG A 292 22.53 56.27 -4.51
N THR A 293 21.31 56.04 -4.97
CA THR A 293 20.85 56.50 -6.30
C THR A 293 20.78 58.05 -6.36
N THR A 294 20.33 58.70 -5.29
CA THR A 294 20.34 60.18 -5.20
C THR A 294 21.76 60.77 -5.18
N GLN A 295 22.74 60.02 -4.66
CA GLN A 295 24.17 60.36 -4.71
C GLN A 295 24.82 60.03 -6.07
N GLN A 296 24.04 59.64 -7.08
CA GLN A 296 24.51 59.22 -8.42
C GLN A 296 25.52 58.07 -8.43
N GLN A 297 25.58 57.27 -7.34
CA GLN A 297 26.45 56.11 -7.24
C GLN A 297 25.85 54.84 -7.90
N THR A 298 24.55 54.83 -8.13
CA THR A 298 23.81 53.73 -8.77
C THR A 298 22.76 54.31 -9.72
N SER A 299 22.37 53.51 -10.75
CA SER A 299 21.33 53.90 -11.70
C SER A 299 19.92 53.60 -11.16
N LEU A 300 18.89 54.12 -11.84
CA LEU A 300 17.49 53.73 -11.59
C LEU A 300 17.26 52.24 -11.95
N GLY A 301 17.96 51.74 -12.95
CA GLY A 301 17.94 50.30 -13.31
C GLY A 301 18.54 49.45 -12.19
N ASP A 302 19.60 49.93 -11.50
CA ASP A 302 20.17 49.23 -10.35
C ASP A 302 19.19 49.14 -9.17
N LEU A 303 18.39 50.20 -8.94
CA LEU A 303 17.33 50.19 -7.92
C LEU A 303 16.22 49.17 -8.28
N ALA A 304 15.80 49.16 -9.52
CA ALA A 304 14.80 48.18 -10.02
C ALA A 304 15.32 46.74 -9.89
N LEU A 305 16.56 46.51 -10.30
CA LEU A 305 17.23 45.19 -10.18
C LEU A 305 17.30 44.75 -8.72
N PHE A 306 17.76 45.64 -7.83
CA PHE A 306 17.84 45.37 -6.39
C PHE A 306 16.48 44.96 -5.83
N PHE A 307 15.44 45.75 -6.09
CA PHE A 307 14.10 45.48 -5.57
C PHE A 307 13.58 44.13 -6.04
N GLN A 308 13.73 43.81 -7.33
CA GLN A 308 13.30 42.56 -7.90
C GLN A 308 14.12 41.37 -7.35
N ALA A 309 15.46 41.49 -7.33
CA ALA A 309 16.34 40.42 -6.85
C ALA A 309 16.15 40.12 -5.36
N PHE A 310 15.95 41.17 -4.56
CA PHE A 310 15.75 41.06 -3.10
C PHE A 310 14.41 40.39 -2.77
N ASN A 311 13.31 40.84 -3.41
CA ASN A 311 11.98 40.22 -3.22
C ASN A 311 11.95 38.76 -3.70
N GLN A 312 12.52 38.48 -4.88
CA GLN A 312 12.64 37.11 -5.36
C GLN A 312 13.50 36.23 -4.42
N GLY A 313 14.64 36.79 -3.94
CA GLY A 313 15.50 36.08 -3.01
C GLY A 313 14.80 35.73 -1.69
N GLN A 314 13.99 36.65 -1.12
CA GLN A 314 13.17 36.35 0.06
C GLN A 314 12.14 35.22 -0.20
N GLY A 315 11.41 35.32 -1.32
CA GLY A 315 10.45 34.30 -1.71
C GLY A 315 11.09 32.92 -1.90
N LEU A 316 12.26 32.88 -2.57
CA LEU A 316 13.02 31.65 -2.80
C LEU A 316 13.55 31.04 -1.49
N ALA A 317 14.08 31.88 -0.57
CA ALA A 317 14.54 31.40 0.73
C ALA A 317 13.38 30.81 1.54
N GLY A 318 12.21 31.47 1.55
CA GLY A 318 10.98 30.97 2.16
C GLY A 318 10.52 29.63 1.56
N SER A 319 10.52 29.53 0.23
CA SER A 319 10.15 28.32 -0.50
C SER A 319 11.11 27.16 -0.24
N LEU A 320 12.42 27.41 -0.19
CA LEU A 320 13.42 26.40 0.16
C LEU A 320 13.17 25.82 1.56
N LEU A 321 12.91 26.69 2.53
CA LEU A 321 12.62 26.27 3.89
C LEU A 321 11.33 25.45 3.99
N ALA A 322 10.29 25.85 3.24
CA ALA A 322 9.04 25.09 3.15
C ALA A 322 9.29 23.70 2.54
N SER A 323 10.06 23.62 1.44
CA SER A 323 10.41 22.36 0.76
C SER A 323 11.22 21.41 1.65
N VAL A 324 12.14 21.93 2.48
CA VAL A 324 12.86 21.12 3.49
C VAL A 324 11.88 20.51 4.50
N GLY A 325 10.92 21.31 4.99
CA GLY A 325 9.89 20.82 5.93
C GLY A 325 8.97 19.75 5.33
N GLU A 326 8.63 19.87 4.05
CA GLU A 326 7.82 18.90 3.32
C GLU A 326 8.62 17.63 2.97
N ALA A 327 9.87 17.79 2.54
CA ALA A 327 10.77 16.66 2.31
C ALA A 327 10.94 15.83 3.59
N TYR A 328 11.06 16.48 4.75
CA TYR A 328 11.07 15.78 6.04
C TYR A 328 9.77 14.99 6.28
N SER A 329 8.62 15.59 6.04
CA SER A 329 7.32 14.92 6.23
C SER A 329 7.15 13.73 5.27
N ASN A 330 7.63 13.85 4.03
CA ASN A 330 7.53 12.79 3.02
C ASN A 330 8.58 11.69 3.24
N SER A 331 9.72 11.99 3.86
CA SER A 331 10.75 10.99 4.18
C SER A 331 10.31 9.98 5.24
N LEU A 332 9.40 10.37 6.13
CA LEU A 332 8.82 9.42 7.12
C LEU A 332 8.01 8.33 6.44
N PHE A 333 7.25 8.69 5.41
CA PHE A 333 6.53 7.72 4.57
C PHE A 333 7.49 6.75 3.87
N LEU A 334 8.62 7.26 3.37
CA LEU A 334 9.62 6.40 2.75
C LEU A 334 10.20 5.39 3.75
N GLY A 335 10.31 5.75 5.01
CA GLY A 335 10.65 4.82 6.09
C GLY A 335 9.67 3.65 6.13
N ASP A 336 8.37 3.93 6.20
CA ASP A 336 7.30 2.90 6.20
C ASP A 336 7.34 2.03 4.92
N LEU A 337 7.55 2.65 3.75
CA LEU A 337 7.67 1.92 2.48
C LEU A 337 8.90 1.00 2.45
N PHE A 338 10.07 1.50 2.83
CA PHE A 338 11.29 0.69 2.85
C PHE A 338 11.24 -0.39 3.92
N GLU A 339 10.62 -0.14 5.07
CA GLU A 339 10.36 -1.15 6.10
C GLU A 339 9.46 -2.25 5.55
N PHE A 340 8.35 -1.90 4.88
CA PHE A 340 7.50 -2.87 4.20
C PHE A 340 8.25 -3.67 3.14
N LEU A 341 9.06 -3.02 2.30
CA LEU A 341 9.85 -3.69 1.27
C LEU A 341 10.97 -4.58 1.85
N SER A 342 11.43 -4.32 3.07
CA SER A 342 12.48 -5.08 3.76
C SER A 342 11.95 -6.25 4.59
N LEU A 343 10.64 -6.49 4.65
CA LEU A 343 10.07 -7.62 5.38
C LEU A 343 10.66 -8.95 4.89
N ASP A 344 11.23 -9.73 5.77
CA ASP A 344 11.81 -11.03 5.43
C ASP A 344 10.74 -12.12 5.40
N ARG A 345 10.97 -13.16 4.61
CA ARG A 345 10.12 -14.37 4.62
C ARG A 345 10.35 -15.12 5.93
N LYS A 346 9.25 -15.49 6.61
CA LYS A 346 9.28 -16.35 7.81
C LYS A 346 9.37 -17.82 7.43
N VAL A 347 8.74 -18.21 6.29
CA VAL A 347 8.86 -19.54 5.70
C VAL A 347 10.11 -19.55 4.82
N VAL A 348 11.21 -20.06 5.38
CA VAL A 348 12.52 -20.05 4.72
C VAL A 348 12.71 -21.32 3.91
N GLU A 349 13.13 -21.19 2.66
CA GLU A 349 13.56 -22.34 1.84
C GLU A 349 15.04 -22.65 2.12
N GLN A 350 15.34 -23.94 2.22
CA GLN A 350 16.74 -24.39 2.32
C GLN A 350 17.44 -24.22 0.97
N GLU A 351 18.72 -23.85 0.98
CA GLU A 351 19.51 -23.69 -0.26
C GLU A 351 19.55 -24.99 -1.10
N ARG A 352 19.53 -26.15 -0.44
CA ARG A 352 19.49 -27.48 -1.06
C ARG A 352 18.16 -28.17 -0.78
N ALA A 353 17.06 -27.53 -1.18
CA ALA A 353 15.75 -28.11 -1.03
C ALA A 353 15.58 -29.37 -1.90
N LEU A 354 15.01 -30.41 -1.31
CA LEU A 354 14.68 -31.66 -2.00
C LEU A 354 13.49 -31.44 -2.95
N PRO A 355 13.48 -32.14 -4.09
CA PRO A 355 12.30 -32.14 -4.96
C PRO A 355 11.12 -32.84 -4.28
N ALA A 356 9.91 -32.37 -4.54
CA ALA A 356 8.71 -33.03 -4.07
C ALA A 356 8.46 -34.33 -4.85
N PRO A 357 7.88 -35.38 -4.22
CA PRO A 357 7.58 -36.62 -4.89
C PRO A 357 6.52 -36.40 -5.99
N SER A 358 6.66 -37.11 -7.12
CA SER A 358 5.68 -37.05 -8.22
C SER A 358 4.37 -37.76 -7.91
N ALA A 359 4.40 -38.76 -7.02
CA ALA A 359 3.25 -39.50 -6.51
C ALA A 359 3.46 -39.83 -5.03
N LEU A 360 2.39 -39.94 -4.27
CA LEU A 360 2.46 -40.33 -2.86
C LEU A 360 2.52 -41.84 -2.71
N GLY A 361 3.51 -42.33 -1.94
CA GLY A 361 3.67 -43.75 -1.60
C GLY A 361 3.23 -44.07 -0.18
N GLN A 362 3.66 -43.28 0.82
CA GLN A 362 3.31 -43.50 2.23
C GLN A 362 2.16 -42.62 2.69
N GLY A 363 2.11 -41.39 2.15
CA GLY A 363 1.11 -40.41 2.53
C GLY A 363 1.67 -39.22 3.33
N ILE A 364 0.85 -38.65 4.21
CA ILE A 364 1.13 -37.43 4.96
C ILE A 364 1.15 -37.74 6.45
N SER A 365 2.10 -37.20 7.18
CA SER A 365 2.16 -37.34 8.65
C SER A 365 2.46 -36.02 9.33
N PHE A 366 1.74 -35.79 10.43
CA PHE A 366 2.05 -34.77 11.44
C PHE A 366 2.68 -35.51 12.62
N ASP A 367 3.85 -35.12 13.05
CA ASP A 367 4.60 -35.76 14.13
C ASP A 367 4.88 -34.74 15.23
N LYS A 368 4.13 -34.86 16.35
CA LYS A 368 4.19 -34.01 17.54
C LYS A 368 4.21 -32.51 17.23
N VAL A 369 3.34 -32.10 16.32
CA VAL A 369 3.26 -30.71 15.85
C VAL A 369 2.67 -29.82 16.93
N SER A 370 3.41 -28.76 17.28
CA SER A 370 2.89 -27.66 18.09
C SER A 370 2.96 -26.38 17.29
N PHE A 371 1.89 -25.58 17.36
CA PHE A 371 1.79 -24.35 16.57
C PHE A 371 0.92 -23.31 17.26
N ARG A 372 1.38 -22.04 17.16
CA ARG A 372 0.67 -20.85 17.61
C ARG A 372 0.67 -19.79 16.52
N TYR A 373 -0.48 -19.16 16.30
CA TYR A 373 -0.55 -18.04 15.37
C TYR A 373 0.25 -16.82 15.86
N PRO A 374 0.92 -16.08 14.99
CA PRO A 374 1.60 -14.85 15.34
C PRO A 374 0.65 -13.86 16.03
N GLY A 375 1.12 -13.24 17.11
CA GLY A 375 0.31 -12.30 17.90
C GLY A 375 -0.78 -12.93 18.80
N SER A 376 -0.96 -14.25 18.78
CA SER A 376 -1.92 -14.96 19.63
C SER A 376 -1.22 -15.61 20.82
N ASN A 377 -1.85 -15.55 22.00
CA ASN A 377 -1.40 -16.31 23.17
C ASN A 377 -1.95 -17.74 23.20
N ARG A 378 -2.92 -18.05 22.32
CA ARG A 378 -3.56 -19.37 22.27
C ARG A 378 -2.75 -20.32 21.40
N VAL A 379 -2.45 -21.51 21.92
CA VAL A 379 -1.86 -22.62 21.18
C VAL A 379 -2.95 -23.24 20.30
N ALA A 380 -2.73 -23.30 18.98
CA ALA A 380 -3.69 -23.85 18.03
C ALA A 380 -3.56 -25.37 17.87
N LEU A 381 -2.33 -25.89 17.94
CA LEU A 381 -2.04 -27.33 17.97
C LEU A 381 -1.01 -27.61 19.06
N GLN A 382 -1.21 -28.70 19.82
CA GLN A 382 -0.34 -29.10 20.92
C GLN A 382 -0.01 -30.60 20.86
N ASP A 383 1.28 -30.93 20.64
CA ASP A 383 1.76 -32.32 20.46
C ASP A 383 0.90 -33.13 19.48
N PHE A 384 0.43 -32.46 18.43
CA PHE A 384 -0.52 -33.00 17.48
C PHE A 384 0.15 -34.03 16.59
N SER A 385 -0.41 -35.26 16.56
CA SER A 385 0.07 -36.30 15.67
C SER A 385 -1.10 -36.90 14.87
N LEU A 386 -0.91 -37.01 13.55
CA LEU A 386 -1.91 -37.51 12.62
C LEU A 386 -1.21 -38.20 11.44
N ALA A 387 -1.75 -39.31 10.97
CA ALA A 387 -1.32 -39.98 9.73
C ALA A 387 -2.46 -40.04 8.73
N ILE A 388 -2.18 -39.65 7.49
CA ILE A 388 -3.08 -39.72 6.34
C ILE A 388 -2.44 -40.65 5.33
N PRO A 389 -2.87 -41.92 5.22
CA PRO A 389 -2.28 -42.89 4.29
C PRO A 389 -2.47 -42.46 2.83
N ALA A 390 -1.50 -42.78 1.98
CA ALA A 390 -1.62 -42.52 0.55
C ALA A 390 -2.85 -43.22 -0.05
N GLY A 391 -3.59 -42.49 -0.91
CA GLY A 391 -4.78 -43.04 -1.59
C GLY A 391 -6.01 -43.22 -0.70
N SER A 392 -5.98 -42.78 0.56
CA SER A 392 -7.12 -42.84 1.49
C SER A 392 -7.86 -41.50 1.64
N ILE A 393 -9.12 -41.57 2.00
CA ILE A 393 -9.95 -40.44 2.38
C ILE A 393 -9.93 -40.36 3.90
N THR A 394 -9.32 -39.31 4.45
CA THR A 394 -9.28 -39.07 5.88
C THR A 394 -10.16 -37.86 6.24
N ALA A 395 -11.04 -38.01 7.21
CA ALA A 395 -11.84 -36.92 7.75
C ALA A 395 -11.30 -36.45 9.10
N VAL A 396 -11.28 -35.13 9.31
CA VAL A 396 -11.01 -34.49 10.59
C VAL A 396 -12.26 -33.76 11.02
N VAL A 397 -12.82 -34.20 12.16
CA VAL A 397 -14.02 -33.60 12.76
C VAL A 397 -13.69 -33.00 14.14
N GLY A 398 -14.49 -32.06 14.60
CA GLY A 398 -14.30 -31.44 15.92
C GLY A 398 -15.00 -30.10 16.04
N ARG A 399 -15.02 -29.55 17.25
CA ARG A 399 -15.64 -28.24 17.53
C ARG A 399 -14.95 -27.10 16.78
N ASN A 400 -15.68 -25.99 16.67
CA ASN A 400 -15.07 -24.76 16.15
C ASN A 400 -13.92 -24.32 17.07
N GLY A 401 -12.79 -23.95 16.46
CA GLY A 401 -11.59 -23.58 17.21
C GLY A 401 -10.72 -24.76 17.71
N ALA A 402 -11.04 -26.03 17.35
CA ALA A 402 -10.22 -27.19 17.70
C ALA A 402 -8.87 -27.27 16.94
N GLY A 403 -8.60 -26.37 15.97
CA GLY A 403 -7.36 -26.34 15.22
C GLY A 403 -7.45 -26.98 13.83
N LYS A 404 -8.64 -27.35 13.34
CA LYS A 404 -8.83 -28.07 12.08
C LYS A 404 -8.26 -27.33 10.86
N SER A 405 -8.63 -26.06 10.64
CA SER A 405 -8.13 -25.26 9.51
C SER A 405 -6.64 -24.92 9.63
N THR A 406 -6.07 -25.05 10.85
CA THR A 406 -4.62 -24.93 11.06
C THR A 406 -3.86 -26.06 10.37
N LEU A 407 -4.43 -27.27 10.31
CA LEU A 407 -3.83 -28.41 9.58
C LEU A 407 -3.65 -28.08 8.09
N VAL A 408 -4.68 -27.50 7.48
CA VAL A 408 -4.63 -27.07 6.07
C VAL A 408 -3.50 -26.08 5.84
N LYS A 409 -3.44 -25.07 6.69
CA LYS A 409 -2.43 -24.01 6.59
C LYS A 409 -1.00 -24.54 6.73
N LEU A 410 -0.77 -25.48 7.65
CA LEU A 410 0.54 -26.12 7.83
C LEU A 410 0.88 -27.08 6.69
N LEU A 411 -0.10 -27.88 6.22
CA LEU A 411 0.11 -28.81 5.11
C LEU A 411 0.41 -28.08 3.79
N CYS A 412 -0.23 -26.92 3.56
CA CYS A 412 0.06 -26.05 2.42
C CYS A 412 1.34 -25.21 2.61
N ARG A 413 2.04 -25.44 3.73
CA ARG A 413 3.22 -24.66 4.11
C ARG A 413 3.00 -23.16 3.97
N LEU A 414 1.83 -22.68 4.46
CA LEU A 414 1.55 -21.26 4.67
C LEU A 414 2.18 -20.76 5.97
N TYR A 415 2.45 -21.70 6.88
CA TYR A 415 3.20 -21.55 8.12
C TYR A 415 4.09 -22.78 8.31
N ASP A 416 5.21 -22.61 8.97
CA ASP A 416 5.99 -23.72 9.52
C ASP A 416 5.59 -23.95 11.00
N PRO A 417 5.59 -25.19 11.54
CA PRO A 417 5.26 -25.46 12.92
C PRO A 417 6.35 -24.94 13.89
N ASP A 418 5.95 -24.55 15.11
CA ASP A 418 6.87 -24.13 16.18
C ASP A 418 7.71 -25.32 16.70
N ALA A 419 7.10 -26.50 16.78
CA ALA A 419 7.76 -27.75 17.15
C ALA A 419 7.16 -28.93 16.38
N GLY A 420 7.90 -30.04 16.27
CA GLY A 420 7.52 -31.21 15.50
C GLY A 420 7.75 -31.04 14.00
N SER A 421 7.13 -31.91 13.20
CA SER A 421 7.29 -31.89 11.73
C SER A 421 6.02 -32.31 11.01
N VAL A 422 5.79 -31.71 9.83
CA VAL A 422 4.81 -32.17 8.85
C VAL A 422 5.58 -32.80 7.68
N ARG A 423 5.24 -34.04 7.34
CA ARG A 423 5.99 -34.80 6.34
C ARG A 423 5.08 -35.30 5.23
N ILE A 424 5.60 -35.36 4.03
CA ILE A 424 5.04 -36.05 2.87
C ILE A 424 6.01 -37.16 2.49
N ASP A 425 5.54 -38.41 2.47
CA ASP A 425 6.35 -39.63 2.20
C ASP A 425 7.64 -39.67 3.07
N GLY A 426 7.53 -39.32 4.34
CA GLY A 426 8.62 -39.32 5.30
C GLY A 426 9.54 -38.09 5.23
N VAL A 427 9.44 -37.26 4.21
CA VAL A 427 10.26 -36.04 4.04
C VAL A 427 9.56 -34.84 4.67
N ASP A 428 10.27 -34.11 5.54
CA ASP A 428 9.76 -32.88 6.17
C ASP A 428 9.51 -31.79 5.11
N LEU A 429 8.35 -31.13 5.16
CA LEU A 429 7.99 -30.06 4.22
C LEU A 429 9.01 -28.91 4.21
N ARG A 430 9.70 -28.66 5.33
CA ARG A 430 10.75 -27.64 5.43
C ARG A 430 11.98 -27.94 4.56
N GLN A 431 12.17 -29.20 4.18
CA GLN A 431 13.27 -29.65 3.30
C GLN A 431 12.90 -29.59 1.80
N MET A 432 11.63 -29.34 1.47
CA MET A 432 11.15 -29.25 0.08
C MET A 432 11.00 -27.78 -0.36
N ARG A 433 11.00 -27.51 -1.66
CA ARG A 433 10.65 -26.19 -2.20
C ARG A 433 9.17 -25.88 -1.95
N VAL A 434 8.86 -24.72 -1.42
CA VAL A 434 7.47 -24.29 -1.11
C VAL A 434 6.56 -24.41 -2.34
N ARG A 435 7.05 -23.97 -3.50
CA ARG A 435 6.30 -24.04 -4.77
C ARG A 435 5.94 -25.49 -5.17
N GLU A 436 6.83 -26.43 -4.92
CA GLU A 436 6.60 -27.85 -5.25
C GLU A 436 5.62 -28.48 -4.26
N VAL A 437 5.78 -28.21 -2.94
CA VAL A 437 4.79 -28.64 -1.94
C VAL A 437 3.39 -28.17 -2.31
N ARG A 438 3.24 -26.89 -2.66
CA ARG A 438 1.95 -26.32 -3.05
C ARG A 438 1.41 -26.88 -4.38
N ARG A 439 2.25 -27.44 -5.23
CA ARG A 439 1.82 -28.15 -6.45
C ARG A 439 1.28 -29.54 -6.17
N LEU A 440 1.73 -30.18 -5.10
CA LEU A 440 1.20 -31.49 -4.70
C LEU A 440 -0.22 -31.43 -4.15
N VAL A 441 -0.72 -30.26 -3.83
CA VAL A 441 -1.97 -30.07 -3.09
C VAL A 441 -2.94 -29.22 -3.91
N THR A 442 -4.19 -29.65 -3.99
CA THR A 442 -5.32 -28.80 -4.35
C THR A 442 -6.19 -28.58 -3.11
N VAL A 443 -6.71 -27.37 -2.94
CA VAL A 443 -7.42 -26.97 -1.72
C VAL A 443 -8.70 -26.23 -2.05
N LEU A 444 -9.80 -26.66 -1.45
CA LEU A 444 -10.98 -25.83 -1.23
C LEU A 444 -10.88 -25.23 0.17
N MET A 445 -10.75 -23.91 0.27
CA MET A 445 -10.78 -23.20 1.55
C MET A 445 -12.21 -23.02 2.04
N GLN A 446 -12.41 -22.85 3.35
CA GLN A 446 -13.71 -22.63 3.97
C GLN A 446 -14.46 -21.44 3.36
N GLU A 447 -13.75 -20.35 3.09
CA GLU A 447 -14.27 -19.18 2.38
C GLU A 447 -13.49 -19.00 1.07
N PRO A 448 -13.95 -19.61 -0.04
CA PRO A 448 -13.25 -19.49 -1.31
C PRO A 448 -13.38 -18.11 -1.91
N VAL A 449 -12.30 -17.61 -2.50
CA VAL A 449 -12.29 -16.30 -3.16
C VAL A 449 -13.23 -16.32 -4.36
N GLN A 450 -14.11 -15.31 -4.41
CA GLN A 450 -15.04 -15.04 -5.50
C GLN A 450 -14.36 -14.10 -6.51
N TYR A 451 -13.78 -14.66 -7.58
CA TYR A 451 -13.13 -13.84 -8.59
C TYR A 451 -14.16 -13.27 -9.56
N SER A 452 -14.13 -11.96 -9.78
CA SER A 452 -14.95 -11.29 -10.80
C SER A 452 -14.36 -11.52 -12.19
N ALA A 453 -14.58 -12.72 -12.72
CA ALA A 453 -14.11 -13.24 -13.99
C ALA A 453 -15.19 -14.17 -14.57
N THR A 454 -15.06 -14.64 -15.80
CA THR A 454 -15.98 -15.62 -16.38
C THR A 454 -15.94 -16.95 -15.61
N VAL A 455 -16.97 -17.77 -15.74
CA VAL A 455 -16.99 -19.13 -15.15
C VAL A 455 -15.75 -19.92 -15.59
N ALA A 456 -15.45 -19.92 -16.89
CA ALA A 456 -14.30 -20.64 -17.43
C ALA A 456 -12.98 -20.13 -16.84
N GLU A 457 -12.78 -18.83 -16.77
CA GLU A 457 -11.60 -18.22 -16.15
C GLU A 457 -11.51 -18.56 -14.67
N ASN A 458 -12.62 -18.47 -13.92
CA ASN A 458 -12.66 -18.85 -12.51
C ASN A 458 -12.15 -20.28 -12.27
N ILE A 459 -12.55 -21.21 -13.12
CA ILE A 459 -12.12 -22.61 -13.02
C ILE A 459 -10.66 -22.78 -13.47
N ALA A 460 -10.26 -22.11 -14.56
CA ALA A 460 -8.89 -22.14 -15.07
C ALA A 460 -7.84 -21.66 -14.06
N LEU A 461 -8.21 -20.77 -13.13
CA LEU A 461 -7.34 -20.31 -12.04
C LEU A 461 -6.86 -21.46 -11.13
N GLY A 462 -7.46 -22.65 -11.19
CA GLY A 462 -7.00 -23.83 -10.46
C GLY A 462 -5.59 -24.27 -10.85
N ASP A 463 -5.27 -24.23 -12.16
CA ASP A 463 -3.92 -24.50 -12.69
C ASP A 463 -3.68 -23.76 -14.00
N LEU A 464 -3.20 -22.53 -13.91
CA LEU A 464 -2.88 -21.70 -15.08
C LEU A 464 -1.73 -22.27 -15.92
N ALA A 465 -0.83 -23.06 -15.33
CA ALA A 465 0.30 -23.65 -16.04
C ALA A 465 -0.14 -24.75 -17.02
N ALA A 466 -1.25 -25.41 -16.73
CA ALA A 466 -1.81 -26.46 -17.59
C ALA A 466 -2.51 -25.91 -18.85
N SER A 467 -2.78 -24.58 -18.90
CA SER A 467 -3.53 -23.92 -19.99
C SER A 467 -4.79 -24.73 -20.40
N PRO A 468 -5.76 -24.92 -19.48
CA PRO A 468 -6.82 -25.89 -19.67
C PRO A 468 -7.69 -25.55 -20.88
N GLY A 469 -7.85 -26.52 -21.80
CA GLY A 469 -8.78 -26.39 -22.91
C GLY A 469 -10.25 -26.54 -22.46
N PRO A 470 -11.22 -26.24 -23.33
CA PRO A 470 -12.65 -26.27 -23.01
C PRO A 470 -13.12 -27.58 -22.40
N GLY A 471 -12.67 -28.74 -22.89
CA GLY A 471 -13.02 -30.06 -22.36
C GLY A 471 -12.54 -30.29 -20.92
N VAL A 472 -11.41 -29.71 -20.51
CA VAL A 472 -10.92 -29.81 -19.13
C VAL A 472 -11.80 -29.01 -18.18
N ILE A 473 -12.23 -27.82 -18.61
CA ILE A 473 -13.16 -26.97 -17.85
C ILE A 473 -14.52 -27.67 -17.70
N GLU A 474 -15.03 -28.25 -18.79
CA GLU A 474 -16.31 -28.97 -18.80
C GLU A 474 -16.29 -30.18 -17.86
N ASN A 475 -15.22 -30.97 -17.89
CA ASN A 475 -15.03 -32.05 -16.94
C ASN A 475 -15.00 -31.58 -15.49
N ALA A 476 -14.30 -30.48 -15.19
CA ALA A 476 -14.25 -29.94 -13.84
C ALA A 476 -15.63 -29.42 -13.36
N ILE A 477 -16.44 -28.86 -14.25
CA ILE A 477 -17.83 -28.47 -13.97
C ILE A 477 -18.65 -29.71 -13.59
N GLY A 478 -18.53 -30.79 -14.37
CA GLY A 478 -19.19 -32.06 -14.09
C GLY A 478 -18.77 -32.71 -12.79
N GLU A 479 -17.45 -32.74 -12.53
CA GLU A 479 -16.89 -33.27 -11.30
C GLU A 479 -17.40 -32.51 -10.04
N ALA A 480 -17.63 -31.20 -10.16
CA ALA A 480 -18.13 -30.36 -9.07
C ALA A 480 -19.67 -30.34 -8.94
N GLY A 481 -20.41 -30.95 -9.85
CA GLY A 481 -21.88 -30.86 -9.90
C GLY A 481 -22.38 -29.44 -10.18
N ALA A 482 -21.65 -28.69 -11.01
CA ALA A 482 -21.97 -27.29 -11.32
C ALA A 482 -22.66 -27.12 -12.69
N GLU A 483 -23.03 -28.22 -13.38
CA GLU A 483 -23.59 -28.22 -14.74
C GLU A 483 -24.88 -27.40 -14.80
N GLU A 484 -25.83 -27.62 -13.89
CA GLU A 484 -27.11 -26.92 -13.86
C GLU A 484 -26.92 -25.42 -13.61
N ILE A 485 -25.94 -25.06 -12.75
CA ILE A 485 -25.62 -23.66 -12.47
C ILE A 485 -25.16 -22.99 -13.76
N VAL A 486 -24.18 -23.59 -14.43
CA VAL A 486 -23.56 -23.04 -15.64
C VAL A 486 -24.59 -22.94 -16.79
N THR A 487 -25.46 -23.95 -16.92
CA THR A 487 -26.50 -23.96 -17.97
C THR A 487 -27.56 -22.85 -17.77
N ARG A 488 -27.87 -22.49 -16.53
CA ARG A 488 -28.82 -21.39 -16.23
C ARG A 488 -28.23 -20.00 -16.47
N LEU A 489 -26.92 -19.87 -16.56
CA LEU A 489 -26.29 -18.58 -16.76
C LEU A 489 -26.50 -18.06 -18.19
N PRO A 490 -26.64 -16.75 -18.39
CA PRO A 490 -26.99 -16.15 -19.70
C PRO A 490 -26.06 -16.54 -20.84
N GLU A 491 -24.76 -16.67 -20.57
CA GLU A 491 -23.73 -17.00 -21.55
C GLU A 491 -22.98 -18.31 -21.16
N GLY A 492 -23.57 -19.15 -20.28
CA GLY A 492 -22.96 -20.38 -19.81
C GLY A 492 -21.58 -20.14 -19.20
N GLN A 493 -20.54 -20.84 -19.68
CA GLN A 493 -19.17 -20.72 -19.20
C GLN A 493 -18.54 -19.33 -19.44
N LYS A 494 -19.08 -18.52 -20.37
CA LYS A 494 -18.58 -17.16 -20.67
C LYS A 494 -19.23 -16.09 -19.79
N THR A 495 -20.24 -16.43 -19.00
CA THR A 495 -20.89 -15.48 -18.09
C THR A 495 -19.90 -14.92 -17.10
N LEU A 496 -19.80 -13.60 -17.01
CA LEU A 496 -19.03 -12.88 -16.00
C LEU A 496 -19.70 -13.03 -14.64
N LEU A 497 -18.96 -13.49 -13.64
CA LEU A 497 -19.45 -13.69 -12.28
C LEU A 497 -19.14 -12.51 -11.37
N GLY A 498 -20.03 -12.32 -10.38
CA GLY A 498 -19.90 -11.25 -9.38
C GLY A 498 -20.45 -9.91 -9.85
N LYS A 499 -20.60 -8.96 -8.91
CA LYS A 499 -21.16 -7.60 -9.15
C LYS A 499 -20.10 -6.49 -9.16
N TRP A 500 -18.84 -6.85 -9.27
CA TRP A 500 -17.77 -5.86 -9.29
C TRP A 500 -17.73 -5.06 -10.59
N PHE A 501 -18.05 -5.71 -11.70
CA PHE A 501 -18.12 -5.10 -13.02
C PHE A 501 -19.56 -5.07 -13.56
N ALA A 502 -19.85 -4.12 -14.46
CA ALA A 502 -21.11 -4.06 -15.16
C ALA A 502 -21.37 -5.34 -15.99
N GLY A 503 -22.58 -5.84 -15.97
CA GLY A 503 -22.96 -7.09 -16.66
C GLY A 503 -22.63 -8.38 -15.91
N GLY A 504 -22.00 -8.29 -14.73
CA GLY A 504 -21.71 -9.46 -13.92
C GLY A 504 -22.92 -10.06 -13.23
N THR A 505 -23.03 -11.38 -13.24
CA THR A 505 -24.08 -12.17 -12.58
C THR A 505 -23.58 -12.66 -11.23
N ASP A 506 -24.34 -12.39 -10.15
CA ASP A 506 -24.01 -12.88 -8.81
C ASP A 506 -24.54 -14.31 -8.61
N LEU A 507 -23.80 -15.11 -7.87
CA LEU A 507 -24.19 -16.45 -7.50
C LEU A 507 -24.54 -16.50 -6.00
N SER A 508 -25.37 -17.45 -5.60
CA SER A 508 -25.54 -17.79 -4.19
C SER A 508 -24.25 -18.35 -3.58
N VAL A 509 -24.15 -18.36 -2.26
CA VAL A 509 -22.94 -18.88 -1.57
C VAL A 509 -22.67 -20.34 -1.94
N GLY A 510 -23.71 -21.17 -2.05
CA GLY A 510 -23.58 -22.57 -2.44
C GLY A 510 -23.13 -22.74 -3.89
N GLU A 511 -23.64 -21.92 -4.82
CA GLU A 511 -23.22 -21.91 -6.21
C GLU A 511 -21.75 -21.47 -6.34
N TRP A 512 -21.33 -20.43 -5.62
CA TRP A 512 -19.93 -20.03 -5.55
C TRP A 512 -19.03 -21.16 -5.02
N GLN A 513 -19.51 -21.91 -4.02
CA GLN A 513 -18.77 -23.05 -3.47
C GLN A 513 -18.57 -24.15 -4.52
N ARG A 514 -19.57 -24.43 -5.38
CA ARG A 514 -19.44 -25.41 -6.49
C ARG A 514 -18.48 -24.93 -7.57
N ILE A 515 -18.47 -23.64 -7.92
CA ILE A 515 -17.46 -23.08 -8.84
C ILE A 515 -16.05 -23.20 -8.24
N ALA A 516 -15.90 -22.96 -6.94
CA ALA A 516 -14.63 -23.14 -6.26
C ALA A 516 -14.18 -24.61 -6.18
N LEU A 517 -15.12 -25.55 -6.04
CA LEU A 517 -14.86 -26.99 -6.16
C LEU A 517 -14.37 -27.37 -7.57
N ALA A 518 -15.04 -26.84 -8.62
CA ALA A 518 -14.61 -27.05 -10.00
C ALA A 518 -13.18 -26.54 -10.22
N ARG A 519 -12.84 -25.38 -9.65
CA ARG A 519 -11.46 -24.84 -9.62
C ARG A 519 -10.49 -25.80 -8.94
N ALA A 520 -10.86 -26.37 -7.80
CA ALA A 520 -10.02 -27.32 -7.07
C ALA A 520 -9.84 -28.64 -7.84
N PHE A 521 -10.87 -29.14 -8.51
CA PHE A 521 -10.81 -30.40 -9.27
C PHE A 521 -10.09 -30.25 -10.62
N GLN A 522 -10.15 -29.08 -11.24
CA GLN A 522 -9.39 -28.78 -12.45
C GLN A 522 -7.89 -29.05 -12.24
N ARG A 523 -7.38 -28.82 -11.04
CA ARG A 523 -5.99 -29.11 -10.68
C ARG A 523 -5.82 -30.59 -10.33
N ARG A 524 -5.08 -31.32 -11.15
CA ARG A 524 -4.80 -32.75 -10.99
C ARG A 524 -3.69 -33.04 -9.96
N ALA A 525 -3.83 -32.50 -8.75
CA ALA A 525 -2.89 -32.74 -7.66
C ALA A 525 -3.11 -34.10 -6.98
N PRO A 526 -2.05 -34.78 -6.48
CA PRO A 526 -2.17 -36.06 -5.78
C PRO A 526 -2.85 -35.94 -4.40
N VAL A 527 -2.86 -34.75 -3.79
CA VAL A 527 -3.52 -34.48 -2.50
C VAL A 527 -4.68 -33.52 -2.71
N ILE A 528 -5.85 -33.87 -2.19
CA ILE A 528 -7.04 -33.01 -2.17
C ILE A 528 -7.36 -32.65 -0.73
N ILE A 529 -7.45 -31.38 -0.44
CA ILE A 529 -7.88 -30.86 0.87
C ILE A 529 -9.17 -30.08 0.70
N LEU A 530 -10.17 -30.42 1.49
CA LEU A 530 -11.48 -29.81 1.47
C LEU A 530 -11.84 -29.33 2.87
N ASP A 531 -11.84 -28.00 3.06
CA ASP A 531 -12.23 -27.36 4.33
C ASP A 531 -13.70 -26.95 4.25
N GLU A 532 -14.56 -27.68 4.94
CA GLU A 532 -16.02 -27.54 4.98
C GLU A 532 -16.71 -27.51 3.59
N PRO A 533 -16.49 -28.52 2.74
CA PRO A 533 -16.90 -28.49 1.33
C PRO A 533 -18.42 -28.41 1.13
N THR A 534 -19.23 -28.77 2.09
CA THR A 534 -20.69 -28.84 2.00
C THR A 534 -21.41 -27.83 2.87
N SER A 535 -20.68 -26.88 3.49
CA SER A 535 -21.24 -25.95 4.49
C SER A 535 -22.41 -25.10 3.97
N ALA A 536 -22.39 -24.73 2.69
CA ALA A 536 -23.41 -23.90 2.04
C ALA A 536 -24.29 -24.71 1.06
N MET A 537 -24.23 -26.04 1.07
CA MET A 537 -25.06 -26.91 0.21
C MET A 537 -26.33 -27.33 0.96
N ASP A 538 -27.43 -27.44 0.22
CA ASP A 538 -28.63 -28.10 0.69
C ASP A 538 -28.42 -29.63 0.80
N PRO A 539 -29.27 -30.36 1.54
CA PRO A 539 -29.09 -31.81 1.75
C PRO A 539 -29.06 -32.65 0.47
N TRP A 540 -29.79 -32.27 -0.57
CA TRP A 540 -29.84 -32.98 -1.86
C TRP A 540 -28.53 -32.80 -2.60
N ALA A 541 -28.07 -31.56 -2.67
CA ALA A 541 -26.79 -31.19 -3.26
C ALA A 541 -25.59 -31.84 -2.54
N GLU A 542 -25.67 -31.96 -1.21
CA GLU A 542 -24.64 -32.63 -0.41
C GLU A 542 -24.57 -34.12 -0.74
N ALA A 543 -25.70 -34.82 -0.81
CA ALA A 543 -25.75 -36.24 -1.12
C ALA A 543 -25.19 -36.58 -2.53
N ASP A 544 -25.59 -35.81 -3.54
CA ASP A 544 -25.04 -35.93 -4.90
C ASP A 544 -23.53 -35.67 -4.93
N TRP A 545 -23.09 -34.61 -4.29
CA TRP A 545 -21.67 -34.27 -4.24
C TRP A 545 -20.82 -35.36 -3.54
N LEU A 546 -21.28 -35.89 -2.41
CA LEU A 546 -20.57 -36.95 -1.68
C LEU A 546 -20.38 -38.22 -2.53
N THR A 547 -21.38 -38.56 -3.30
CA THR A 547 -21.31 -39.73 -4.22
C THR A 547 -20.25 -39.48 -5.31
N ARG A 548 -20.24 -38.30 -5.93
CA ARG A 548 -19.25 -37.92 -6.95
C ARG A 548 -17.85 -37.83 -6.34
N PHE A 549 -17.71 -37.23 -5.15
CA PHE A 549 -16.42 -37.03 -4.48
C PHE A 549 -15.72 -38.37 -4.20
N ARG A 550 -16.45 -39.40 -3.75
CA ARG A 550 -15.87 -40.70 -3.48
C ARG A 550 -15.24 -41.33 -4.74
N THR A 551 -15.87 -41.13 -5.88
CA THR A 551 -15.34 -41.57 -7.18
C THR A 551 -14.10 -40.78 -7.58
N LEU A 552 -14.12 -39.44 -7.38
CA LEU A 552 -13.02 -38.55 -7.73
C LEU A 552 -11.80 -38.70 -6.81
N ALA A 553 -12.03 -39.05 -5.55
CA ALA A 553 -10.97 -39.28 -4.58
C ALA A 553 -10.30 -40.67 -4.77
N GLN A 554 -10.87 -41.57 -5.56
CA GLN A 554 -10.23 -42.84 -5.87
C GLN A 554 -8.85 -42.60 -6.49
N ARG A 555 -7.80 -43.17 -5.86
CA ARG A 555 -6.38 -43.05 -6.23
C ARG A 555 -5.74 -41.70 -5.84
N ARG A 556 -6.42 -40.79 -5.09
CA ARG A 556 -5.83 -39.58 -4.51
C ARG A 556 -5.87 -39.66 -3.00
N THR A 557 -4.97 -38.95 -2.36
CA THR A 557 -5.01 -38.78 -0.91
C THR A 557 -5.92 -37.61 -0.60
N ALA A 558 -6.97 -37.80 0.19
CA ALA A 558 -7.94 -36.76 0.49
C ALA A 558 -8.03 -36.48 1.99
N LEU A 559 -7.99 -35.20 2.34
CA LEU A 559 -8.26 -34.69 3.68
C LEU A 559 -9.53 -33.86 3.65
N ILE A 560 -10.55 -34.28 4.39
CA ILE A 560 -11.80 -33.54 4.58
C ILE A 560 -11.84 -32.98 5.98
N ILE A 561 -11.99 -31.69 6.10
CA ILE A 561 -12.27 -31.01 7.35
C ILE A 561 -13.76 -30.67 7.37
N THR A 562 -14.48 -31.13 8.37
CA THR A 562 -15.91 -30.89 8.47
C THR A 562 -16.42 -30.92 9.91
N HIS A 563 -17.50 -30.19 10.17
CA HIS A 563 -18.29 -30.32 11.38
C HIS A 563 -19.55 -31.18 11.14
N ARG A 564 -19.81 -31.61 9.89
CA ARG A 564 -20.92 -32.51 9.51
C ARG A 564 -20.47 -33.95 9.56
N PHE A 565 -21.04 -34.71 10.47
CA PHE A 565 -20.73 -36.13 10.62
C PHE A 565 -21.26 -36.98 9.45
N THR A 566 -22.33 -36.53 8.77
CA THR A 566 -22.85 -37.11 7.52
C THR A 566 -21.82 -37.07 6.41
N THR A 567 -21.01 -36.04 6.33
CA THR A 567 -19.88 -35.95 5.39
C THR A 567 -18.72 -36.85 5.84
N ALA A 568 -18.39 -36.82 7.14
CA ALA A 568 -17.26 -37.55 7.70
C ALA A 568 -17.42 -39.08 7.60
N MET A 569 -18.65 -39.62 7.66
CA MET A 569 -18.91 -41.08 7.59
C MET A 569 -18.45 -41.74 6.27
N TYR A 570 -18.26 -40.95 5.21
CA TYR A 570 -17.77 -41.46 3.93
C TYR A 570 -16.23 -41.59 3.86
N ALA A 571 -15.50 -41.14 4.90
CA ALA A 571 -14.05 -41.29 4.97
C ALA A 571 -13.64 -42.72 5.42
N ASP A 572 -12.49 -43.16 4.94
CA ASP A 572 -11.90 -44.44 5.34
C ASP A 572 -11.43 -44.37 6.81
N ARG A 573 -11.00 -43.17 7.25
CA ARG A 573 -10.57 -42.93 8.62
C ARG A 573 -11.03 -41.53 9.10
N ILE A 574 -11.50 -41.51 10.33
CA ILE A 574 -12.00 -40.31 10.98
C ILE A 574 -11.15 -40.02 12.21
N HIS A 575 -10.72 -38.76 12.35
CA HIS A 575 -10.03 -38.27 13.53
C HIS A 575 -10.87 -37.19 14.19
N VAL A 576 -11.13 -37.34 15.46
CA VAL A 576 -11.84 -36.34 16.27
C VAL A 576 -10.83 -35.44 16.95
N MET A 577 -10.95 -34.16 16.69
CA MET A 577 -10.08 -33.13 17.31
C MET A 577 -10.80 -32.36 18.40
N ASP A 578 -10.10 -32.15 19.48
CA ASP A 578 -10.49 -31.22 20.55
C ASP A 578 -9.24 -30.53 21.11
N GLU A 579 -9.33 -29.24 21.38
CA GLU A 579 -8.26 -28.40 21.95
C GLU A 579 -6.85 -28.62 21.32
N GLY A 580 -6.80 -28.73 20.00
CA GLY A 580 -5.55 -28.88 19.26
C GLY A 580 -4.92 -30.28 19.30
N ARG A 581 -5.66 -31.29 19.73
CA ARG A 581 -5.22 -32.71 19.84
C ARG A 581 -6.20 -33.66 19.17
N VAL A 582 -5.73 -34.81 18.75
CA VAL A 582 -6.59 -35.93 18.35
C VAL A 582 -7.00 -36.71 19.58
N ILE A 583 -8.30 -36.80 19.84
CA ILE A 583 -8.86 -37.51 21.01
C ILE A 583 -9.39 -38.91 20.63
N GLU A 584 -9.87 -39.09 19.42
CA GLU A 584 -10.37 -40.40 18.92
C GLU A 584 -9.96 -40.57 17.44
N SER A 585 -9.71 -41.82 17.07
CA SER A 585 -9.42 -42.21 15.69
C SER A 585 -10.01 -43.58 15.39
N GLY A 586 -10.56 -43.74 14.19
CA GLY A 586 -11.12 -45.01 13.71
C GLY A 586 -12.00 -44.87 12.48
N GLY A 587 -12.59 -45.96 12.02
CA GLY A 587 -13.66 -45.92 11.04
C GLY A 587 -15.00 -45.51 11.66
N HIS A 588 -15.99 -45.12 10.85
CA HIS A 588 -17.30 -44.69 11.30
C HIS A 588 -17.96 -45.65 12.27
N GLN A 589 -18.06 -46.92 11.92
CA GLN A 589 -18.68 -47.97 12.75
C GLN A 589 -17.89 -48.24 14.04
N GLU A 590 -16.55 -48.24 13.93
CA GLU A 590 -15.66 -48.38 15.08
C GLU A 590 -15.86 -47.30 16.12
N LEU A 591 -15.93 -46.05 15.69
CA LEU A 591 -16.12 -44.88 16.54
C LEU A 591 -17.53 -44.85 17.17
N LEU A 592 -18.55 -45.29 16.45
CA LEU A 592 -19.89 -45.44 17.02
C LEU A 592 -19.90 -46.51 18.12
N ALA A 593 -19.25 -47.68 17.88
CA ALA A 593 -19.17 -48.78 18.86
C ALA A 593 -18.39 -48.39 20.12
N LYS A 594 -17.40 -47.49 20.02
CA LYS A 594 -16.64 -46.95 21.15
C LYS A 594 -17.50 -46.08 22.12
N GLY A 595 -18.64 -45.53 21.64
CA GLY A 595 -19.53 -44.70 22.45
C GLY A 595 -18.91 -43.39 22.94
N GLY A 596 -17.81 -42.95 22.35
CA GLY A 596 -17.06 -41.79 22.77
C GLY A 596 -17.58 -40.46 22.24
N ALA A 597 -16.69 -39.45 22.12
CA ALA A 597 -17.03 -38.10 21.66
C ALA A 597 -17.67 -38.09 20.26
N TYR A 598 -17.17 -38.95 19.35
CA TYR A 598 -17.75 -39.10 18.02
C TYR A 598 -19.19 -39.59 18.06
N ALA A 599 -19.46 -40.69 18.79
CA ALA A 599 -20.78 -41.29 18.89
C ALA A 599 -21.80 -40.32 19.51
N LEU A 600 -21.40 -39.62 20.56
CA LEU A 600 -22.25 -38.61 21.20
C LEU A 600 -22.58 -37.45 20.29
N ALA A 601 -21.60 -36.95 19.51
CA ALA A 601 -21.81 -35.85 18.58
C ALA A 601 -22.67 -36.29 17.37
N TRP A 602 -22.44 -37.51 16.84
CA TRP A 602 -23.28 -38.14 15.82
C TRP A 602 -24.75 -38.23 16.28
N GLN A 603 -25.01 -38.79 17.44
CA GLN A 603 -26.39 -38.92 17.98
C GLN A 603 -27.07 -37.57 18.10
N ARG A 604 -26.36 -36.56 18.59
CA ARG A 604 -26.91 -35.21 18.72
C ARG A 604 -27.27 -34.62 17.34
N GLN A 605 -26.42 -34.81 16.34
CA GLN A 605 -26.65 -34.30 14.98
C GLN A 605 -27.82 -35.02 14.31
N MET A 606 -27.93 -36.34 14.45
CA MET A 606 -29.04 -37.12 13.92
C MET A 606 -30.40 -36.78 14.57
N ARG A 607 -30.41 -36.58 15.86
CA ARG A 607 -31.65 -36.13 16.59
C ARG A 607 -32.06 -34.72 16.15
N ALA A 608 -31.12 -33.81 15.98
CA ALA A 608 -31.40 -32.44 15.52
C ALA A 608 -31.88 -32.41 14.04
N GLY A 609 -31.44 -33.37 13.21
CA GLY A 609 -31.86 -33.51 11.81
C GLY A 609 -33.16 -34.29 11.59
N GLY A 610 -33.87 -34.76 12.65
CA GLY A 610 -35.13 -35.51 12.54
C GLY A 610 -34.98 -36.92 11.98
N LEU A 611 -33.77 -37.48 11.90
CA LEU A 611 -33.44 -38.83 11.41
C LEU A 611 -33.30 -39.88 12.55
N GLY A 612 -33.68 -39.52 13.77
CA GLY A 612 -33.54 -40.33 14.97
C GLY A 612 -34.89 -40.71 15.59
N SER A 613 -35.63 -41.61 14.97
CA SER A 613 -36.72 -42.37 15.58
C SER A 613 -36.53 -43.84 15.35
#